data_2753e28cd64ec3c0681bd001086dc86c
#
_entry.id   2753e28cd64ec3c0681bd001086dc86c
#
_cell.length_a   1.000
_cell.length_b   1.000
_cell.length_c   1.000
_cell.angle_alpha   90.00
_cell.angle_beta   90.00
_cell.angle_gamma   90.00
#
_symmetry.space_group_name_H-M   'P 1'
#
loop_
_entity.id
_entity.type
_entity.pdbx_description
1 polymer ?
#
loop_
_entity_poly.entity_id
_entity_poly.type
_entity_poly.pdbx_seq_one_letter_code
_entity_poly.pdbx_strand_id
1 'polypeptide(L)'
;MRKVMLFCLSVFLGLVAVLPSMAAEVPTLRVSYIFTTHHEPFMVAMAKCEGLKDQGIWLEQVVPKEKYDLFVNGDKVARLNVIVAKSGSETAVLFAQKHIDIGMGSLPAMMTARDKGTPVKVLCPLHADGIGLVVPSDSPYKSWDQFLNALRTSNKPIKVGYHSPTSAPRIIFESAMFDNDISVTQKVGDDADVFLVDLKSTSNLIPALTSGQVDAWVGPDPFPEMAEFRGAGKVLMDLRDLPPAGKWSNFPCCVVAAREETIASDRSEVKALVDLMTKTCAWCNENKEEAATLGAGWIGIPVEAAKKSTIVYTTDPSDNWLTGAGIFMTYLDKMGKFKGSFAGKQLEDVQEGLFDFSFVR
;
A
#
# COMPACT_ATOMS: atom_id res chain seq x y z
N MET A 1 27.68 95.16 11.79
CA MET A 1 26.91 94.04 12.38
C MET A 1 26.61 93.02 11.26
N ARG A 2 27.37 91.95 11.20
CA ARG A 2 27.21 90.86 10.21
C ARG A 2 26.57 89.67 10.91
N LYS A 3 25.37 89.24 10.48
CA LYS A 3 24.72 88.08 10.95
C LYS A 3 25.30 86.85 10.15
N VAL A 4 25.89 85.87 10.86
CA VAL A 4 26.31 84.58 10.34
C VAL A 4 25.15 83.67 10.48
N MET A 5 24.65 83.13 9.33
CA MET A 5 23.59 82.13 9.26
C MET A 5 24.23 80.75 9.21
N LEU A 6 24.08 79.97 10.29
CA LEU A 6 24.56 78.58 10.36
C LEU A 6 23.52 77.68 9.66
N PHE A 7 23.96 76.98 8.63
CA PHE A 7 23.15 75.95 7.90
C PHE A 7 23.47 74.60 8.55
N CYS A 8 22.54 74.02 9.30
CA CYS A 8 22.63 72.63 9.79
C CYS A 8 22.17 71.72 8.71
N LEU A 9 23.08 70.88 8.09
CA LEU A 9 22.82 69.86 7.15
C LEU A 9 22.53 68.55 7.93
N SER A 10 21.26 68.14 8.07
CA SER A 10 20.88 66.90 8.71
C SER A 10 21.01 65.74 7.69
N VAL A 11 22.04 64.92 7.86
CA VAL A 11 22.18 63.66 7.09
C VAL A 11 21.28 62.63 7.72
N PHE A 12 20.19 62.31 7.07
CA PHE A 12 19.33 61.19 7.43
C PHE A 12 19.98 59.89 6.89
N LEU A 13 20.66 59.14 7.76
CA LEU A 13 21.14 57.79 7.44
C LEU A 13 19.96 56.87 7.55
N GLY A 14 19.36 56.48 6.42
CA GLY A 14 18.31 55.47 6.36
C GLY A 14 18.90 54.09 6.69
N LEU A 15 18.65 53.58 7.88
CA LEU A 15 18.98 52.22 8.27
C LEU A 15 17.99 51.29 7.58
N VAL A 16 18.37 50.69 6.43
CA VAL A 16 17.62 49.61 5.81
C VAL A 16 17.79 48.37 6.69
N ALA A 17 16.82 48.11 7.55
CA ALA A 17 16.75 46.86 8.29
C ALA A 17 16.48 45.72 7.28
N VAL A 18 17.50 44.97 6.92
CA VAL A 18 17.36 43.68 6.22
C VAL A 18 16.78 42.73 7.26
N LEU A 19 15.47 42.57 7.25
CA LEU A 19 14.82 41.50 7.99
C LEU A 19 15.32 40.18 7.39
N PRO A 20 15.86 39.25 8.21
CA PRO A 20 16.15 37.92 7.70
C PRO A 20 14.84 37.33 7.18
N SER A 21 14.79 36.96 5.92
CA SER A 21 13.71 36.14 5.37
C SER A 21 13.74 34.84 6.17
N MET A 22 12.82 34.67 7.10
CA MET A 22 12.56 33.39 7.68
C MET A 22 12.05 32.51 6.52
N ALA A 23 12.92 31.65 6.01
CA ALA A 23 12.49 30.59 5.09
C ALA A 23 11.28 29.91 5.77
N ALA A 24 10.14 29.91 5.12
CA ALA A 24 8.95 29.27 5.65
C ALA A 24 9.31 27.80 5.96
N GLU A 25 9.04 27.38 7.19
CA GLU A 25 9.31 26.00 7.59
C GLU A 25 8.42 25.09 6.75
N VAL A 26 9.04 24.18 5.98
CA VAL A 26 8.30 23.26 5.12
C VAL A 26 7.46 22.30 5.98
N PRO A 27 6.25 21.90 5.53
CA PRO A 27 5.39 21.02 6.29
C PRO A 27 6.04 19.66 6.54
N THR A 28 5.69 19.06 7.66
CA THR A 28 6.08 17.69 8.01
C THR A 28 4.91 16.75 7.80
N LEU A 29 5.06 15.78 6.89
CA LEU A 29 4.08 14.76 6.56
C LEU A 29 4.47 13.44 7.24
N ARG A 30 3.53 12.82 7.93
CA ARG A 30 3.68 11.48 8.51
C ARG A 30 3.22 10.46 7.47
N VAL A 31 4.14 9.65 6.97
CA VAL A 31 3.90 8.72 5.86
C VAL A 31 4.05 7.29 6.36
N SER A 32 3.03 6.44 6.18
CA SER A 32 3.13 5.03 6.53
C SER A 32 3.27 4.12 5.32
N TYR A 33 4.05 3.05 5.49
CA TYR A 33 4.22 1.96 4.54
C TYR A 33 4.37 0.62 5.26
N ILE A 34 4.43 -0.50 4.52
CA ILE A 34 4.54 -1.85 5.07
C ILE A 34 5.79 -2.52 4.52
N PHE A 35 6.46 -3.36 5.30
CA PHE A 35 7.60 -4.18 4.85
C PHE A 35 7.14 -5.34 3.96
N THR A 36 6.92 -5.05 2.70
CA THR A 36 6.53 -5.98 1.64
C THR A 36 6.95 -5.39 0.29
N THR A 37 7.25 -6.21 -0.70
CA THR A 37 7.56 -5.73 -2.07
C THR A 37 6.40 -4.96 -2.68
N HIS A 38 5.17 -5.09 -2.17
CA HIS A 38 4.03 -4.24 -2.55
C HIS A 38 4.29 -2.74 -2.37
N HIS A 39 5.19 -2.35 -1.45
CA HIS A 39 5.57 -0.96 -1.21
C HIS A 39 7.04 -0.66 -1.63
N GLU A 40 7.60 -1.53 -2.47
CA GLU A 40 9.00 -1.41 -2.94
C GLU A 40 9.31 -0.06 -3.58
N PRO A 41 8.45 0.57 -4.40
CA PRO A 41 8.77 1.89 -4.97
C PRO A 41 9.10 2.94 -3.89
N PHE A 42 8.39 2.95 -2.76
CA PHE A 42 8.71 3.88 -1.68
C PHE A 42 10.01 3.53 -0.95
N MET A 43 10.28 2.23 -0.76
CA MET A 43 11.56 1.78 -0.19
C MET A 43 12.73 2.08 -1.12
N VAL A 44 12.55 1.92 -2.43
CA VAL A 44 13.55 2.29 -3.45
C VAL A 44 13.81 3.80 -3.45
N ALA A 45 12.77 4.64 -3.37
CA ALA A 45 12.92 6.09 -3.25
C ALA A 45 13.76 6.47 -2.02
N MET A 46 13.52 5.83 -0.88
CA MET A 46 14.29 6.05 0.35
C MET A 46 15.71 5.47 0.30
N ALA A 47 15.92 4.35 -0.39
CA ALA A 47 17.23 3.71 -0.52
C ALA A 47 18.14 4.42 -1.52
N LYS A 48 17.59 4.85 -2.66
CA LYS A 48 18.34 5.58 -3.71
C LYS A 48 18.57 7.04 -3.35
N CYS A 49 17.66 7.65 -2.58
CA CYS A 49 17.76 9.06 -2.18
C CYS A 49 18.12 9.97 -3.36
N GLU A 50 19.26 10.65 -3.27
CA GLU A 50 19.79 11.56 -4.27
C GLU A 50 20.06 10.90 -5.64
N GLY A 51 20.10 9.57 -5.72
CA GLY A 51 20.22 8.84 -6.98
C GLY A 51 19.02 9.02 -7.93
N LEU A 52 17.95 9.70 -7.48
CA LEU A 52 16.81 10.09 -8.31
C LEU A 52 16.81 11.59 -8.68
N LYS A 53 17.87 12.35 -8.38
CA LYS A 53 17.96 13.80 -8.69
C LYS A 53 17.73 14.13 -10.16
N ASP A 54 18.22 13.30 -11.06
CA ASP A 54 18.07 13.49 -12.52
C ASP A 54 16.58 13.43 -12.94
N GLN A 55 15.71 12.88 -12.11
CA GLN A 55 14.28 12.88 -12.35
C GLN A 55 13.57 14.14 -11.84
N GLY A 56 14.32 15.07 -11.23
CA GLY A 56 13.80 16.33 -10.70
C GLY A 56 13.02 16.19 -9.39
N ILE A 57 12.90 14.99 -8.83
CA ILE A 57 12.26 14.73 -7.55
C ILE A 57 12.97 13.59 -6.83
N TRP A 58 13.32 13.79 -5.55
CA TRP A 58 14.07 12.81 -4.76
C TRP A 58 13.89 13.02 -3.27
N LEU A 59 14.43 12.09 -2.49
CA LEU A 59 14.53 12.18 -1.03
C LEU A 59 15.97 12.43 -0.60
N GLU A 60 16.18 13.22 0.45
CA GLU A 60 17.43 13.27 1.20
C GLU A 60 17.24 12.68 2.58
N GLN A 61 18.14 11.77 2.97
CA GLN A 61 18.03 11.08 4.25
C GLN A 61 18.46 11.99 5.40
N VAL A 62 17.58 12.19 6.37
CA VAL A 62 17.88 12.93 7.62
C VAL A 62 18.15 11.96 8.76
N VAL A 63 17.30 10.94 8.92
CA VAL A 63 17.49 9.83 9.85
C VAL A 63 17.16 8.54 9.09
N PRO A 64 18.08 7.56 9.06
CA PRO A 64 17.86 6.32 8.32
C PRO A 64 16.54 5.64 8.65
N LYS A 65 15.75 5.33 7.62
CA LYS A 65 14.44 4.65 7.71
C LYS A 65 13.35 5.39 8.52
N GLU A 66 13.62 6.60 9.01
CA GLU A 66 12.70 7.35 9.86
C GLU A 66 12.34 8.73 9.31
N LYS A 67 13.33 9.49 8.78
CA LYS A 67 13.13 10.87 8.36
C LYS A 67 13.84 11.18 7.05
N TYR A 68 13.10 11.81 6.15
CA TYR A 68 13.59 12.24 4.84
C TYR A 68 13.10 13.65 4.52
N ASP A 69 13.89 14.40 3.79
CA ASP A 69 13.46 15.64 3.17
C ASP A 69 13.11 15.36 1.71
N LEU A 70 11.93 15.81 1.28
CA LEU A 70 11.45 15.70 -0.10
C LEU A 70 11.83 16.96 -0.87
N PHE A 71 12.48 16.74 -2.02
CA PHE A 71 12.93 17.80 -2.92
C PHE A 71 12.23 17.72 -4.27
N VAL A 72 11.90 18.88 -4.83
CA VAL A 72 11.39 19.06 -6.18
C VAL A 72 12.21 20.14 -6.87
N ASN A 73 12.86 19.82 -7.98
CA ASN A 73 13.69 20.76 -8.78
C ASN A 73 14.75 21.52 -7.98
N GLY A 74 15.23 20.95 -6.89
CA GLY A 74 16.26 21.54 -6.02
C GLY A 74 15.71 22.21 -4.76
N ASP A 75 14.41 22.44 -4.69
CA ASP A 75 13.77 23.05 -3.52
C ASP A 75 13.25 21.96 -2.58
N LYS A 76 13.55 22.10 -1.28
CA LYS A 76 12.96 21.28 -0.24
C LYS A 76 11.48 21.68 -0.09
N VAL A 77 10.57 20.74 -0.31
CA VAL A 77 9.11 20.99 -0.27
C VAL A 77 8.43 20.42 0.97
N ALA A 78 8.94 19.31 1.52
CA ALA A 78 8.37 18.71 2.73
C ALA A 78 9.43 17.93 3.52
N ARG A 79 9.14 17.71 4.81
CA ARG A 79 9.80 16.66 5.60
C ARG A 79 8.86 15.48 5.73
N LEU A 80 9.38 14.28 5.54
CA LEU A 80 8.65 13.02 5.73
C LEU A 80 9.08 12.35 7.03
N ASN A 81 8.17 12.14 7.97
CA ASN A 81 8.34 11.23 9.10
C ASN A 81 7.73 9.89 8.71
N VAL A 82 8.55 8.84 8.60
CA VAL A 82 8.16 7.55 8.03
C VAL A 82 7.80 6.56 9.14
N ILE A 83 6.70 5.86 8.98
CA ILE A 83 6.13 4.93 9.95
C ILE A 83 5.90 3.59 9.28
N VAL A 84 6.39 2.51 9.89
CA VAL A 84 6.14 1.14 9.40
C VAL A 84 4.85 0.61 10.03
N ALA A 85 3.85 0.34 9.20
CA ALA A 85 2.63 -0.35 9.60
C ALA A 85 2.77 -1.87 9.38
N LYS A 86 2.08 -2.67 10.19
CA LYS A 86 2.10 -4.15 10.08
C LYS A 86 1.20 -4.67 8.96
N SER A 87 0.22 -3.86 8.52
CA SER A 87 -0.78 -4.25 7.53
C SER A 87 -1.58 -3.04 7.03
N GLY A 88 -2.30 -3.20 5.91
CA GLY A 88 -3.26 -2.20 5.42
C GLY A 88 -4.38 -1.90 6.42
N SER A 89 -4.81 -2.89 7.22
CA SER A 89 -5.79 -2.67 8.29
C SER A 89 -5.24 -1.74 9.37
N GLU A 90 -3.95 -1.85 9.72
CA GLU A 90 -3.32 -0.93 10.67
C GLU A 90 -3.16 0.47 10.07
N THR A 91 -2.78 0.58 8.79
CA THR A 91 -2.77 1.87 8.09
C THR A 91 -4.14 2.57 8.18
N ALA A 92 -5.23 1.83 7.97
CA ALA A 92 -6.59 2.37 8.11
C ALA A 92 -6.89 2.86 9.54
N VAL A 93 -6.41 2.15 10.57
CA VAL A 93 -6.54 2.58 11.98
C VAL A 93 -5.71 3.85 12.25
N LEU A 94 -4.47 3.91 11.74
CA LEU A 94 -3.61 5.08 11.89
C LEU A 94 -4.23 6.34 11.24
N PHE A 95 -4.92 6.20 10.09
CA PHE A 95 -5.70 7.28 9.49
C PHE A 95 -6.86 7.73 10.39
N ALA A 96 -7.65 6.77 10.91
CA ALA A 96 -8.79 7.07 11.79
C ALA A 96 -8.35 7.78 13.08
N GLN A 97 -7.17 7.45 13.59
CA GLN A 97 -6.56 8.06 14.77
C GLN A 97 -5.79 9.36 14.46
N LYS A 98 -5.72 9.79 13.20
CA LYS A 98 -4.94 10.95 12.74
C LYS A 98 -3.43 10.85 13.05
N HIS A 99 -2.89 9.65 13.15
CA HIS A 99 -1.48 9.41 13.42
C HIS A 99 -0.61 9.51 12.15
N ILE A 100 -1.21 9.38 10.97
CA ILE A 100 -0.58 9.54 9.67
C ILE A 100 -1.36 10.53 8.81
N ASP A 101 -0.65 11.14 7.86
CA ASP A 101 -1.18 12.10 6.91
C ASP A 101 -1.37 11.47 5.53
N ILE A 102 -0.39 10.63 5.13
CA ILE A 102 -0.39 9.83 3.92
C ILE A 102 -0.05 8.39 4.30
N GLY A 103 -0.64 7.42 3.63
CA GLY A 103 -0.37 6.01 3.91
C GLY A 103 -0.57 5.12 2.69
N MET A 104 0.23 4.05 2.66
CA MET A 104 0.12 3.00 1.66
C MET A 104 -0.54 1.78 2.29
N GLY A 105 -1.45 1.17 1.57
CA GLY A 105 -2.17 -0.01 2.05
C GLY A 105 -3.15 -0.55 1.02
N SER A 106 -3.78 -1.69 1.33
CA SER A 106 -4.70 -2.33 0.41
C SER A 106 -5.95 -1.48 0.15
N LEU A 107 -6.43 -1.49 -1.10
CA LEU A 107 -7.67 -0.79 -1.48
C LEU A 107 -8.88 -1.22 -0.63
N PRO A 108 -9.13 -2.52 -0.33
CA PRO A 108 -10.20 -2.94 0.57
C PRO A 108 -10.12 -2.33 1.97
N ALA A 109 -8.90 -2.10 2.49
CA ALA A 109 -8.73 -1.44 3.78
C ALA A 109 -9.15 0.04 3.73
N MET A 110 -8.81 0.75 2.66
CA MET A 110 -9.22 2.15 2.47
C MET A 110 -10.73 2.27 2.23
N MET A 111 -11.32 1.37 1.43
CA MET A 111 -12.78 1.29 1.25
C MET A 111 -13.49 1.09 2.60
N THR A 112 -13.02 0.13 3.41
CA THR A 112 -13.60 -0.16 4.72
C THR A 112 -13.41 0.98 5.71
N ALA A 113 -12.27 1.69 5.66
CA ALA A 113 -12.04 2.88 6.48
C ALA A 113 -13.01 4.01 6.10
N ARG A 114 -13.19 4.24 4.81
CA ARG A 114 -14.12 5.26 4.30
C ARG A 114 -15.57 4.92 4.63
N ASP A 115 -15.98 3.65 4.47
CA ASP A 115 -17.29 3.15 4.88
C ASP A 115 -17.61 3.50 6.34
N LYS A 116 -16.62 3.40 7.22
CA LYS A 116 -16.73 3.72 8.65
C LYS A 116 -16.62 5.22 8.99
N GLY A 117 -16.51 6.08 7.98
CA GLY A 117 -16.45 7.54 8.13
C GLY A 117 -15.05 8.12 8.35
N THR A 118 -13.97 7.36 8.15
CA THR A 118 -12.62 7.92 8.15
C THR A 118 -12.45 8.85 6.95
N PRO A 119 -12.08 10.14 7.12
CA PRO A 119 -11.96 11.11 6.04
C PRO A 119 -10.64 10.92 5.27
N VAL A 120 -10.59 9.85 4.48
CA VAL A 120 -9.43 9.46 3.66
C VAL A 120 -9.84 9.36 2.20
N LYS A 121 -8.96 9.79 1.29
CA LYS A 121 -9.07 9.66 -0.16
C LYS A 121 -7.93 8.78 -0.69
N VAL A 122 -8.25 7.92 -1.64
CA VAL A 122 -7.26 7.21 -2.45
C VAL A 122 -6.82 8.14 -3.58
N LEU A 123 -5.50 8.37 -3.69
CA LEU A 123 -4.92 9.32 -4.64
C LEU A 123 -4.46 8.64 -5.93
N CYS A 124 -3.97 7.41 -5.81
CA CYS A 124 -3.57 6.58 -6.95
C CYS A 124 -3.40 5.12 -6.56
N PRO A 125 -3.39 4.19 -7.51
CA PRO A 125 -2.78 2.87 -7.37
C PRO A 125 -1.33 2.97 -6.90
N LEU A 126 -0.79 1.88 -6.36
CA LEU A 126 0.64 1.69 -6.12
C LEU A 126 1.15 0.49 -6.92
N HIS A 127 0.34 -0.52 -7.05
CA HIS A 127 0.62 -1.71 -7.84
C HIS A 127 -0.65 -2.55 -8.09
N ALA A 128 -0.51 -3.50 -9.00
CA ALA A 128 -1.45 -4.60 -9.25
C ALA A 128 -0.76 -5.95 -9.02
N ASP A 129 -1.54 -7.01 -8.83
CA ASP A 129 -1.10 -8.40 -8.70
C ASP A 129 -0.18 -8.66 -7.48
N GLY A 130 0.68 -9.68 -7.53
CA GLY A 130 1.63 -10.01 -6.46
C GLY A 130 0.99 -10.70 -5.26
N ILE A 131 0.13 -11.71 -5.49
CA ILE A 131 -0.60 -12.39 -4.42
C ILE A 131 -0.64 -13.89 -4.69
N GLY A 132 -0.17 -14.71 -3.74
CA GLY A 132 -0.16 -16.17 -3.88
C GLY A 132 -1.03 -16.90 -2.86
N LEU A 133 -1.56 -18.04 -3.30
CA LEU A 133 -2.06 -19.14 -2.46
C LEU A 133 -0.93 -20.15 -2.26
N VAL A 134 -0.53 -20.37 -1.03
CA VAL A 134 0.57 -21.26 -0.68
C VAL A 134 0.08 -22.42 0.16
N VAL A 135 0.56 -23.62 -0.18
CA VAL A 135 0.31 -24.88 0.53
C VAL A 135 1.64 -25.49 0.98
N PRO A 136 1.67 -26.49 1.88
CA PRO A 136 2.89 -27.19 2.25
C PRO A 136 3.64 -27.75 1.03
N SER A 137 4.97 -27.79 1.09
CA SER A 137 5.80 -28.26 -0.03
C SER A 137 5.48 -29.69 -0.48
N ASP A 138 5.06 -30.54 0.45
CA ASP A 138 4.65 -31.93 0.24
C ASP A 138 3.15 -32.11 -0.03
N SER A 139 2.39 -30.99 -0.11
CA SER A 139 0.94 -31.03 -0.38
C SER A 139 0.62 -31.82 -1.64
N PRO A 140 -0.43 -32.67 -1.64
CA PRO A 140 -0.86 -33.41 -2.80
C PRO A 140 -1.47 -32.53 -3.91
N TYR A 141 -1.89 -31.32 -3.57
CA TYR A 141 -2.54 -30.41 -4.52
C TYR A 141 -1.55 -29.88 -5.54
N LYS A 142 -1.93 -29.97 -6.84
CA LYS A 142 -1.13 -29.50 -7.98
C LYS A 142 -1.85 -28.46 -8.83
N SER A 143 -3.13 -28.19 -8.54
CA SER A 143 -3.95 -27.21 -9.26
C SER A 143 -5.05 -26.67 -8.36
N TRP A 144 -5.61 -25.53 -8.79
CA TRP A 144 -6.79 -24.93 -8.17
C TRP A 144 -7.98 -25.90 -8.08
N ASP A 145 -8.27 -26.65 -9.15
CA ASP A 145 -9.39 -27.59 -9.17
C ASP A 145 -9.22 -28.73 -8.15
N GLN A 146 -7.98 -29.22 -7.98
CA GLN A 146 -7.69 -30.22 -6.94
C GLN A 146 -7.88 -29.65 -5.54
N PHE A 147 -7.49 -28.40 -5.32
CA PHE A 147 -7.71 -27.72 -4.06
C PHE A 147 -9.21 -27.50 -3.78
N LEU A 148 -9.97 -26.98 -4.76
CA LEU A 148 -11.42 -26.83 -4.63
C LEU A 148 -12.12 -28.16 -4.34
N ASN A 149 -11.73 -29.23 -5.03
CA ASN A 149 -12.29 -30.55 -4.76
C ASN A 149 -11.99 -31.00 -3.33
N ALA A 150 -10.77 -30.75 -2.83
CA ALA A 150 -10.43 -31.08 -1.45
C ALA A 150 -11.27 -30.28 -0.46
N LEU A 151 -11.52 -28.99 -0.70
CA LEU A 151 -12.42 -28.18 0.14
C LEU A 151 -13.81 -28.82 0.24
N ARG A 152 -14.40 -29.24 -0.87
CA ARG A 152 -15.74 -29.84 -0.93
C ARG A 152 -15.84 -31.23 -0.32
N THR A 153 -14.75 -32.01 -0.31
CA THR A 153 -14.77 -33.45 0.07
C THR A 153 -14.11 -33.68 1.44
N SER A 154 -13.52 -32.69 2.05
CA SER A 154 -12.90 -32.80 3.36
C SER A 154 -13.95 -32.99 4.46
N ASN A 155 -13.69 -33.92 5.38
CA ASN A 155 -14.54 -34.13 6.56
C ASN A 155 -14.35 -33.07 7.66
N LYS A 156 -13.44 -32.13 7.44
CA LYS A 156 -13.13 -31.01 8.36
C LYS A 156 -12.81 -29.77 7.57
N PRO A 157 -13.15 -28.57 8.06
CA PRO A 157 -12.77 -27.34 7.42
C PRO A 157 -11.26 -27.26 7.17
N ILE A 158 -10.86 -26.95 5.95
CA ILE A 158 -9.46 -26.67 5.62
C ILE A 158 -9.13 -25.28 6.18
N LYS A 159 -8.05 -25.19 6.96
CA LYS A 159 -7.63 -23.94 7.58
C LYS A 159 -6.80 -23.11 6.62
N VAL A 160 -7.30 -21.92 6.24
CA VAL A 160 -6.58 -21.02 5.35
C VAL A 160 -6.19 -19.74 6.14
N GLY A 161 -4.88 -19.51 6.24
CA GLY A 161 -4.31 -18.36 6.93
C GLY A 161 -4.37 -17.10 6.06
N TYR A 162 -4.50 -15.96 6.71
CA TYR A 162 -4.35 -14.63 6.10
C TYR A 162 -3.74 -13.66 7.12
N HIS A 163 -3.08 -12.58 6.64
CA HIS A 163 -2.32 -11.71 7.53
C HIS A 163 -3.10 -10.50 8.09
N SER A 164 -4.25 -10.16 7.49
CA SER A 164 -5.00 -8.95 7.86
C SER A 164 -6.46 -9.02 7.38
N PRO A 165 -7.44 -8.58 8.20
CA PRO A 165 -8.87 -8.72 7.92
C PRO A 165 -9.38 -8.06 6.64
N THR A 166 -8.74 -6.97 6.20
CA THR A 166 -9.10 -6.24 4.98
C THR A 166 -7.97 -6.25 3.94
N SER A 167 -7.11 -7.29 3.97
CA SER A 167 -6.07 -7.45 2.95
C SER A 167 -6.65 -7.91 1.61
N ALA A 168 -6.11 -7.42 0.51
CA ALA A 168 -6.51 -7.86 -0.83
C ALA A 168 -6.40 -9.38 -1.01
N PRO A 169 -5.31 -10.07 -0.57
CA PRO A 169 -5.23 -11.54 -0.66
C PRO A 169 -6.43 -12.25 -0.04
N ARG A 170 -6.84 -11.83 1.15
CA ARG A 170 -8.00 -12.40 1.82
C ARG A 170 -9.29 -12.17 1.04
N ILE A 171 -9.55 -10.92 0.63
CA ILE A 171 -10.80 -10.57 -0.03
C ILE A 171 -10.92 -11.28 -1.39
N ILE A 172 -9.83 -11.36 -2.17
CA ILE A 172 -9.81 -12.10 -3.45
C ILE A 172 -10.10 -13.60 -3.19
N PHE A 173 -9.45 -14.19 -2.20
CA PHE A 173 -9.68 -15.60 -1.86
C PHE A 173 -11.12 -15.84 -1.41
N GLU A 174 -11.67 -15.05 -0.48
CA GLU A 174 -13.08 -15.17 -0.06
C GLU A 174 -14.04 -14.98 -1.24
N SER A 175 -13.73 -14.07 -2.18
CA SER A 175 -14.52 -13.85 -3.39
C SER A 175 -14.52 -15.09 -4.30
N ALA A 176 -13.35 -15.73 -4.47
CA ALA A 176 -13.25 -16.96 -5.22
C ALA A 176 -14.00 -18.12 -4.54
N MET A 177 -14.00 -18.20 -3.21
CA MET A 177 -14.81 -19.16 -2.46
C MET A 177 -16.30 -18.91 -2.71
N PHE A 178 -16.74 -17.66 -2.61
CA PHE A 178 -18.13 -17.29 -2.88
C PHE A 178 -18.58 -17.68 -4.30
N ASP A 179 -17.75 -17.45 -5.33
CA ASP A 179 -18.05 -17.78 -6.71
C ASP A 179 -18.11 -19.30 -6.98
N ASN A 180 -17.56 -20.10 -6.09
CA ASN A 180 -17.52 -21.57 -6.20
C ASN A 180 -18.44 -22.27 -5.20
N ASP A 181 -19.36 -21.54 -4.54
CA ASP A 181 -20.28 -22.07 -3.52
C ASP A 181 -19.56 -22.79 -2.36
N ILE A 182 -18.34 -22.34 -2.01
CA ILE A 182 -17.56 -22.83 -0.88
C ILE A 182 -17.90 -22.00 0.36
N SER A 183 -18.33 -22.67 1.41
CA SER A 183 -18.66 -22.05 2.68
C SER A 183 -17.40 -21.65 3.46
N VAL A 184 -17.40 -20.44 4.02
CA VAL A 184 -16.25 -19.86 4.74
C VAL A 184 -16.68 -19.37 6.11
N THR A 185 -15.94 -19.74 7.15
CA THR A 185 -16.19 -19.27 8.52
C THR A 185 -14.90 -18.83 9.23
N GLN A 186 -15.05 -18.05 10.28
CA GLN A 186 -14.02 -17.73 11.28
C GLN A 186 -14.43 -18.18 12.68
N LYS A 187 -15.61 -18.77 12.81
CA LYS A 187 -16.16 -19.19 14.10
C LYS A 187 -15.90 -20.67 14.32
N VAL A 188 -15.25 -20.98 15.43
CA VAL A 188 -14.93 -22.37 15.80
C VAL A 188 -16.22 -23.16 16.03
N GLY A 189 -16.29 -24.33 15.40
CA GLY A 189 -17.41 -25.24 15.51
C GLY A 189 -18.52 -25.06 14.48
N ASP A 190 -18.41 -24.05 13.59
CA ASP A 190 -19.32 -23.97 12.44
C ASP A 190 -19.01 -25.09 11.43
N ASP A 191 -20.05 -25.58 10.78
CA ASP A 191 -19.94 -26.49 9.64
C ASP A 191 -19.67 -25.65 8.38
N ALA A 192 -18.42 -25.70 7.90
CA ALA A 192 -17.97 -24.95 6.74
C ALA A 192 -16.81 -25.70 6.02
N ASP A 193 -16.62 -25.42 4.75
CA ASP A 193 -15.53 -25.99 3.94
C ASP A 193 -14.17 -25.39 4.30
N VAL A 194 -14.15 -24.07 4.60
CA VAL A 194 -12.96 -23.31 4.92
C VAL A 194 -13.07 -22.63 6.27
N PHE A 195 -12.05 -22.81 7.11
CA PHE A 195 -11.87 -22.04 8.34
C PHE A 195 -10.75 -21.00 8.15
N LEU A 196 -11.09 -19.72 8.14
CA LEU A 196 -10.13 -18.63 7.99
C LEU A 196 -9.43 -18.28 9.30
N VAL A 197 -8.09 -18.31 9.28
CA VAL A 197 -7.22 -18.04 10.44
C VAL A 197 -6.54 -16.70 10.28
N ASP A 198 -6.85 -15.75 11.17
CA ASP A 198 -6.20 -14.44 11.20
C ASP A 198 -4.82 -14.54 11.88
N LEU A 199 -3.76 -14.50 11.09
CA LEU A 199 -2.38 -14.61 11.53
C LEU A 199 -1.77 -13.27 11.99
N LYS A 200 -2.51 -12.17 11.85
CA LYS A 200 -2.19 -10.81 12.35
C LYS A 200 -1.00 -10.11 11.71
N SER A 201 -0.12 -10.82 11.02
CA SER A 201 1.08 -10.26 10.36
C SER A 201 1.51 -11.15 9.21
N THR A 202 2.11 -10.54 8.19
CA THR A 202 2.76 -11.28 7.08
C THR A 202 3.91 -12.16 7.56
N SER A 203 4.62 -11.76 8.61
CA SER A 203 5.72 -12.55 9.21
C SER A 203 5.27 -13.89 9.79
N ASN A 204 3.97 -14.06 10.07
CA ASN A 204 3.41 -15.29 10.64
C ASN A 204 2.94 -16.29 9.58
N LEU A 205 2.87 -15.91 8.29
CA LEU A 205 2.39 -16.78 7.20
C LEU A 205 3.18 -18.08 7.09
N ILE A 206 4.50 -17.99 6.92
CA ILE A 206 5.38 -19.17 6.78
C ILE A 206 5.43 -19.99 8.07
N PRO A 207 5.65 -19.40 9.26
CA PRO A 207 5.63 -20.16 10.53
C PRO A 207 4.31 -20.89 10.78
N ALA A 208 3.16 -20.29 10.46
CA ALA A 208 1.85 -20.93 10.65
C ALA A 208 1.68 -22.17 9.77
N LEU A 209 2.19 -22.15 8.52
CA LEU A 209 2.18 -23.28 7.63
C LEU A 209 3.11 -24.40 8.12
N THR A 210 4.34 -24.07 8.46
CA THR A 210 5.35 -25.06 8.90
C THR A 210 5.01 -25.71 10.23
N SER A 211 4.29 -25.02 11.12
CA SER A 211 3.79 -25.59 12.38
C SER A 211 2.49 -26.37 12.26
N GLY A 212 1.83 -26.39 11.09
CA GLY A 212 0.53 -27.02 10.90
C GLY A 212 -0.63 -26.26 11.57
N GLN A 213 -0.41 -24.97 11.95
CA GLN A 213 -1.49 -24.11 12.43
C GLN A 213 -2.53 -23.86 11.33
N VAL A 214 -2.08 -23.78 10.07
CA VAL A 214 -2.91 -23.68 8.87
C VAL A 214 -2.49 -24.71 7.83
N ASP A 215 -3.43 -25.12 6.98
CA ASP A 215 -3.22 -26.08 5.89
C ASP A 215 -2.81 -25.37 4.58
N ALA A 216 -3.14 -24.08 4.48
CA ALA A 216 -2.77 -23.19 3.38
C ALA A 216 -2.79 -21.74 3.90
N TRP A 217 -2.27 -20.79 3.12
CA TRP A 217 -2.47 -19.37 3.35
C TRP A 217 -2.49 -18.58 2.06
N VAL A 218 -3.11 -17.40 2.10
CA VAL A 218 -3.06 -16.40 1.04
C VAL A 218 -2.32 -15.16 1.54
N GLY A 219 -1.39 -14.68 0.73
CA GLY A 219 -0.53 -13.59 1.16
C GLY A 219 0.12 -12.83 0.02
N PRO A 220 0.70 -11.68 0.35
CA PRO A 220 1.36 -10.80 -0.62
C PRO A 220 2.78 -11.25 -0.91
N ASP A 221 3.31 -10.88 -2.09
CA ASP A 221 4.75 -10.95 -2.36
C ASP A 221 5.52 -10.11 -1.32
N PRO A 222 6.70 -10.55 -0.91
CA PRO A 222 7.49 -11.70 -1.40
C PRO A 222 7.31 -12.99 -0.57
N PHE A 223 6.25 -13.11 0.22
CA PHE A 223 6.09 -14.24 1.15
C PHE A 223 5.83 -15.57 0.43
N PRO A 224 5.07 -15.65 -0.68
CA PRO A 224 4.95 -16.87 -1.48
C PRO A 224 6.31 -17.37 -1.98
N GLU A 225 7.11 -16.51 -2.58
CA GLU A 225 8.44 -16.80 -3.11
C GLU A 225 9.44 -17.18 -2.00
N MET A 226 9.31 -16.54 -0.84
CA MET A 226 10.10 -16.90 0.35
C MET A 226 9.75 -18.28 0.88
N ALA A 227 8.47 -18.69 0.86
CA ALA A 227 8.07 -20.01 1.28
C ALA A 227 8.69 -21.09 0.36
N GLU A 228 8.67 -20.87 -0.96
CA GLU A 228 9.34 -21.75 -1.93
C GLU A 228 10.86 -21.77 -1.74
N PHE A 229 11.48 -20.59 -1.64
CA PHE A 229 12.93 -20.47 -1.46
C PHE A 229 13.43 -21.22 -0.21
N ARG A 230 12.64 -21.23 0.86
CA ARG A 230 12.95 -21.93 2.11
C ARG A 230 12.52 -23.41 2.12
N GLY A 231 11.86 -23.90 1.07
CA GLY A 231 11.27 -25.23 1.03
C GLY A 231 10.14 -25.44 2.05
N ALA A 232 9.59 -24.35 2.57
CA ALA A 232 8.55 -24.36 3.59
C ALA A 232 7.13 -24.48 3.00
N GLY A 233 6.97 -24.19 1.71
CA GLY A 233 5.72 -24.26 0.99
C GLY A 233 5.96 -24.19 -0.51
N LYS A 234 4.89 -24.36 -1.28
CA LYS A 234 4.85 -24.13 -2.73
C LYS A 234 3.70 -23.21 -3.08
N VAL A 235 3.89 -22.35 -4.04
CA VAL A 235 2.81 -21.54 -4.63
C VAL A 235 1.92 -22.47 -5.44
N LEU A 236 0.71 -22.67 -4.95
CA LEU A 236 -0.28 -23.49 -5.66
C LEU A 236 -0.92 -22.69 -6.80
N MET A 237 -1.13 -21.38 -6.57
CA MET A 237 -1.80 -20.46 -7.49
C MET A 237 -1.33 -19.03 -7.24
N ASP A 238 -0.95 -18.32 -8.29
CA ASP A 238 -0.98 -16.85 -8.28
C ASP A 238 -2.46 -16.42 -8.40
N LEU A 239 -2.95 -15.58 -7.50
CA LEU A 239 -4.39 -15.28 -7.46
C LEU A 239 -4.89 -14.49 -8.69
N ARG A 240 -3.99 -13.89 -9.49
CA ARG A 240 -4.37 -13.30 -10.79
C ARG A 240 -4.85 -14.31 -11.82
N ASP A 241 -4.47 -15.59 -11.65
CA ASP A 241 -4.82 -16.69 -12.54
C ASP A 241 -6.09 -17.44 -12.08
N LEU A 242 -6.77 -16.98 -11.02
CA LEU A 242 -8.03 -17.55 -10.57
C LEU A 242 -9.11 -17.48 -11.67
N PRO A 243 -9.94 -18.52 -11.83
CA PRO A 243 -11.08 -18.49 -12.74
C PRO A 243 -12.13 -17.44 -12.36
N PRO A 244 -12.87 -16.90 -13.35
CA PRO A 244 -12.63 -17.03 -14.78
C PRO A 244 -11.40 -16.26 -15.22
N ALA A 245 -10.70 -16.77 -16.23
CA ALA A 245 -9.46 -16.18 -16.73
C ALA A 245 -9.60 -14.69 -17.02
N GLY A 246 -8.64 -13.89 -16.58
CA GLY A 246 -8.59 -12.43 -16.77
C GLY A 246 -9.36 -11.60 -15.73
N LYS A 247 -10.27 -12.18 -14.96
CA LYS A 247 -11.04 -11.45 -13.93
C LYS A 247 -10.13 -10.81 -12.87
N TRP A 248 -9.06 -11.47 -12.50
CA TRP A 248 -8.18 -11.12 -11.40
C TRP A 248 -6.79 -10.63 -11.87
N SER A 249 -6.57 -10.52 -13.18
CA SER A 249 -5.31 -10.06 -13.76
C SER A 249 -5.24 -8.53 -13.75
N ASN A 250 -4.07 -7.97 -13.45
CA ASN A 250 -3.85 -6.54 -13.18
C ASN A 250 -4.82 -6.00 -12.13
N PHE A 251 -5.11 -6.82 -11.14
CA PHE A 251 -6.14 -6.55 -10.14
C PHE A 251 -5.62 -5.58 -9.08
N PRO A 252 -6.45 -4.63 -8.63
CA PRO A 252 -6.05 -3.66 -7.60
C PRO A 252 -5.55 -4.35 -6.33
N CYS A 253 -4.43 -3.86 -5.77
CA CYS A 253 -4.00 -4.31 -4.46
C CYS A 253 -3.73 -3.12 -3.53
N CYS A 254 -2.50 -2.58 -3.51
CA CYS A 254 -2.21 -1.42 -2.67
C CYS A 254 -2.37 -0.10 -3.41
N VAL A 255 -2.66 0.93 -2.64
CA VAL A 255 -2.90 2.30 -3.07
C VAL A 255 -2.13 3.29 -2.21
N VAL A 256 -1.93 4.50 -2.71
CA VAL A 256 -1.52 5.66 -1.93
C VAL A 256 -2.80 6.42 -1.54
N ALA A 257 -2.95 6.70 -0.25
CA ALA A 257 -4.09 7.42 0.28
C ALA A 257 -3.65 8.55 1.21
N ALA A 258 -4.46 9.60 1.34
CA ALA A 258 -4.19 10.72 2.24
C ALA A 258 -5.47 11.15 2.97
N ARG A 259 -5.30 11.79 4.13
CA ARG A 259 -6.42 12.42 4.84
C ARG A 259 -6.94 13.62 4.04
N GLU A 260 -8.25 13.81 4.02
CA GLU A 260 -8.88 14.97 3.36
C GLU A 260 -8.35 16.30 3.92
N GLU A 261 -8.09 16.38 5.22
CA GLU A 261 -7.50 17.54 5.89
C GLU A 261 -6.11 17.86 5.32
N THR A 262 -5.24 16.85 5.17
CA THR A 262 -3.90 17.00 4.58
C THR A 262 -3.95 17.40 3.11
N ILE A 263 -4.89 16.83 2.34
CA ILE A 263 -5.13 17.23 0.95
C ILE A 263 -5.52 18.72 0.85
N ALA A 264 -6.29 19.21 1.81
CA ALA A 264 -6.73 20.60 1.82
C ALA A 264 -5.63 21.58 2.25
N SER A 265 -4.78 21.21 3.23
CA SER A 265 -3.72 22.10 3.78
C SER A 265 -2.41 22.06 3.00
N ASP A 266 -2.00 20.86 2.51
CA ASP A 266 -0.65 20.57 1.98
C ASP A 266 -0.73 19.89 0.59
N ARG A 267 -1.65 20.39 -0.28
CA ARG A 267 -1.93 19.74 -1.57
C ARG A 267 -0.70 19.62 -2.48
N SER A 268 0.16 20.63 -2.52
CA SER A 268 1.38 20.63 -3.33
C SER A 268 2.39 19.58 -2.87
N GLU A 269 2.52 19.38 -1.58
CA GLU A 269 3.43 18.43 -0.95
C GLU A 269 2.91 17.00 -1.11
N VAL A 270 1.59 16.81 -0.98
CA VAL A 270 0.92 15.54 -1.29
C VAL A 270 1.14 15.19 -2.77
N LYS A 271 0.97 16.18 -3.68
CA LYS A 271 1.24 15.98 -5.12
C LYS A 271 2.70 15.59 -5.36
N ALA A 272 3.64 16.28 -4.71
CA ALA A 272 5.06 15.96 -4.83
C ALA A 272 5.35 14.50 -4.40
N LEU A 273 4.75 14.02 -3.30
CA LEU A 273 4.92 12.61 -2.90
C LEU A 273 4.31 11.65 -3.92
N VAL A 274 3.12 11.94 -4.48
CA VAL A 274 2.51 11.12 -5.53
C VAL A 274 3.39 11.12 -6.80
N ASP A 275 3.97 12.26 -7.18
CA ASP A 275 4.89 12.35 -8.32
C ASP A 275 6.17 11.54 -8.11
N LEU A 276 6.72 11.57 -6.89
CA LEU A 276 7.84 10.70 -6.52
C LEU A 276 7.45 9.23 -6.69
N MET A 277 6.27 8.82 -6.20
CA MET A 277 5.78 7.44 -6.35
C MET A 277 5.61 7.05 -7.81
N THR A 278 5.04 7.94 -8.64
CA THR A 278 4.86 7.70 -10.08
C THR A 278 6.19 7.44 -10.78
N LYS A 279 7.18 8.30 -10.54
CA LYS A 279 8.53 8.15 -11.13
C LYS A 279 9.24 6.91 -10.62
N THR A 280 9.12 6.61 -9.33
CA THR A 280 9.78 5.45 -8.75
C THR A 280 9.10 4.13 -9.16
N CYS A 281 7.78 4.10 -9.34
CA CYS A 281 7.08 2.96 -9.94
C CYS A 281 7.60 2.67 -11.36
N ALA A 282 7.70 3.68 -12.21
CA ALA A 282 8.25 3.54 -13.56
C ALA A 282 9.69 3.02 -13.49
N TRP A 283 10.53 3.64 -12.66
CA TRP A 283 11.92 3.23 -12.48
C TRP A 283 12.04 1.76 -12.02
N CYS A 284 11.21 1.30 -11.06
CA CYS A 284 11.21 -0.08 -10.59
C CYS A 284 10.85 -1.07 -11.70
N ASN A 285 9.87 -0.73 -12.56
CA ASN A 285 9.50 -1.57 -13.69
C ASN A 285 10.60 -1.67 -14.76
N GLU A 286 11.36 -0.59 -14.97
CA GLU A 286 12.47 -0.53 -15.92
C GLU A 286 13.74 -1.20 -15.38
N ASN A 287 13.94 -1.20 -14.05
CA ASN A 287 15.14 -1.68 -13.37
C ASN A 287 14.85 -2.80 -12.37
N LYS A 288 14.05 -3.79 -12.76
CA LYS A 288 13.51 -4.84 -11.88
C LYS A 288 14.56 -5.54 -11.00
N GLU A 289 15.73 -5.87 -11.55
CA GLU A 289 16.81 -6.54 -10.81
C GLU A 289 17.38 -5.67 -9.68
N GLU A 290 17.61 -4.38 -9.97
CA GLU A 290 18.11 -3.43 -8.98
C GLU A 290 17.04 -3.11 -7.94
N ALA A 291 15.79 -2.90 -8.36
CA ALA A 291 14.66 -2.66 -7.48
C ALA A 291 14.48 -3.82 -6.49
N ALA A 292 14.43 -5.07 -6.99
CA ALA A 292 14.34 -6.26 -6.14
C ALA A 292 15.53 -6.37 -5.16
N THR A 293 16.75 -5.99 -5.58
CA THR A 293 17.93 -6.00 -4.71
C THR A 293 17.81 -4.97 -3.59
N LEU A 294 17.37 -3.75 -3.91
CA LEU A 294 17.18 -2.67 -2.93
C LEU A 294 16.03 -3.01 -1.97
N GLY A 295 14.90 -3.48 -2.51
CA GLY A 295 13.74 -3.89 -1.73
C GLY A 295 14.06 -5.05 -0.78
N ALA A 296 14.75 -6.08 -1.29
CA ALA A 296 15.19 -7.22 -0.49
C ALA A 296 16.11 -6.81 0.66
N GLY A 297 17.11 -5.96 0.38
CA GLY A 297 18.01 -5.42 1.41
C GLY A 297 17.29 -4.55 2.44
N TRP A 298 16.25 -3.83 2.01
CA TRP A 298 15.45 -3.01 2.90
C TRP A 298 14.59 -3.84 3.85
N ILE A 299 13.93 -4.87 3.33
CA ILE A 299 13.03 -5.76 4.09
C ILE A 299 13.82 -6.79 4.91
N GLY A 300 15.01 -7.17 4.46
CA GLY A 300 15.84 -8.21 5.07
C GLY A 300 15.47 -9.61 4.59
N ILE A 301 15.23 -9.79 3.28
CA ILE A 301 14.86 -11.06 2.65
C ILE A 301 15.90 -11.48 1.59
N PRO A 302 15.91 -12.77 1.17
CA PRO A 302 16.74 -13.20 0.05
C PRO A 302 16.38 -12.47 -1.26
N VAL A 303 17.38 -11.94 -1.95
CA VAL A 303 17.20 -11.25 -3.24
C VAL A 303 16.55 -12.17 -4.28
N GLU A 304 16.92 -13.44 -4.31
CA GLU A 304 16.37 -14.43 -5.23
C GLU A 304 14.86 -14.70 -5.03
N ALA A 305 14.35 -14.47 -3.83
CA ALA A 305 12.91 -14.52 -3.58
C ALA A 305 12.24 -13.22 -4.11
N ALA A 306 12.82 -12.05 -3.81
CA ALA A 306 12.29 -10.77 -4.28
C ALA A 306 12.21 -10.69 -5.83
N LYS A 307 13.22 -11.20 -6.53
CA LYS A 307 13.27 -11.22 -8.01
C LYS A 307 12.15 -12.04 -8.68
N LYS A 308 11.51 -12.94 -7.95
CA LYS A 308 10.39 -13.74 -8.47
C LYS A 308 9.02 -13.05 -8.31
N SER A 309 8.98 -11.87 -7.70
CA SER A 309 7.73 -11.11 -7.51
C SER A 309 7.01 -10.87 -8.83
N THR A 310 5.69 -11.05 -8.81
CA THR A 310 4.82 -10.90 -9.97
C THR A 310 4.12 -9.55 -10.03
N ILE A 311 4.51 -8.62 -9.16
CA ILE A 311 3.93 -7.29 -9.02
C ILE A 311 4.15 -6.44 -10.27
N VAL A 312 3.14 -5.67 -10.64
CA VAL A 312 3.21 -4.59 -11.63
C VAL A 312 3.03 -3.25 -10.92
N TYR A 313 4.09 -2.46 -10.80
CA TYR A 313 4.02 -1.14 -10.16
C TYR A 313 3.35 -0.14 -11.08
N THR A 314 2.34 0.57 -10.58
CA THR A 314 1.61 1.58 -11.36
C THR A 314 0.92 2.58 -10.46
N THR A 315 0.88 3.84 -10.88
CA THR A 315 0.03 4.88 -10.27
C THR A 315 -1.14 5.26 -11.18
N ASP A 316 -1.32 4.55 -12.32
CA ASP A 316 -2.41 4.81 -13.26
C ASP A 316 -3.70 4.09 -12.83
N PRO A 317 -4.78 4.83 -12.52
CA PRO A 317 -6.10 4.28 -12.27
C PRO A 317 -6.82 3.96 -13.60
N SER A 318 -6.28 3.00 -14.35
CA SER A 318 -6.83 2.56 -15.63
C SER A 318 -8.26 2.00 -15.49
N ASP A 319 -8.98 1.92 -16.60
CA ASP A 319 -10.36 1.36 -16.61
C ASP A 319 -10.38 -0.09 -16.09
N ASN A 320 -9.35 -0.88 -16.40
CA ASN A 320 -9.21 -2.23 -15.85
C ASN A 320 -9.03 -2.22 -14.33
N TRP A 321 -8.21 -1.31 -13.81
CA TRP A 321 -8.04 -1.14 -12.36
C TRP A 321 -9.35 -0.71 -11.69
N LEU A 322 -10.11 0.22 -12.29
CA LEU A 322 -11.41 0.65 -11.79
C LEU A 322 -12.45 -0.48 -11.81
N THR A 323 -12.42 -1.32 -12.85
CA THR A 323 -13.25 -2.55 -12.90
C THR A 323 -12.93 -3.46 -11.71
N GLY A 324 -11.66 -3.69 -11.41
CA GLY A 324 -11.22 -4.45 -10.23
C GLY A 324 -11.66 -3.82 -8.91
N ALA A 325 -11.62 -2.49 -8.80
CA ALA A 325 -12.14 -1.76 -7.64
C ALA A 325 -13.66 -1.97 -7.46
N GLY A 326 -14.42 -1.98 -8.55
CA GLY A 326 -15.86 -2.32 -8.55
C GLY A 326 -16.12 -3.77 -8.09
N ILE A 327 -15.25 -4.71 -8.50
CA ILE A 327 -15.31 -6.10 -8.03
C ILE A 327 -15.09 -6.14 -6.51
N PHE A 328 -14.08 -5.46 -5.96
CA PHE A 328 -13.89 -5.37 -4.51
C PHE A 328 -15.11 -4.80 -3.80
N MET A 329 -15.70 -3.73 -4.34
CA MET A 329 -16.89 -3.10 -3.78
C MET A 329 -18.03 -4.12 -3.66
N THR A 330 -18.31 -4.84 -4.75
CA THR A 330 -19.35 -5.87 -4.83
C THR A 330 -19.15 -6.99 -3.82
N TYR A 331 -17.93 -7.54 -3.71
CA TYR A 331 -17.69 -8.67 -2.81
C TYR A 331 -17.61 -8.26 -1.35
N LEU A 332 -17.05 -7.09 -1.05
CA LEU A 332 -17.05 -6.55 0.32
C LEU A 332 -18.47 -6.36 0.84
N ASP A 333 -19.39 -5.88 -0.01
CA ASP A 333 -20.80 -5.74 0.36
C ASP A 333 -21.48 -7.10 0.53
N LYS A 334 -21.37 -8.02 -0.46
CA LYS A 334 -21.91 -9.39 -0.40
C LYS A 334 -21.45 -10.15 0.85
N MET A 335 -20.17 -9.99 1.25
CA MET A 335 -19.62 -10.59 2.46
C MET A 335 -19.99 -9.82 3.74
N GLY A 336 -20.81 -8.79 3.65
CA GLY A 336 -21.26 -7.98 4.78
C GLY A 336 -20.11 -7.24 5.49
N LYS A 337 -19.04 -6.88 4.78
CA LYS A 337 -17.90 -6.14 5.35
C LYS A 337 -18.19 -4.64 5.46
N PHE A 338 -19.07 -4.10 4.63
CA PHE A 338 -19.59 -2.74 4.78
C PHE A 338 -20.72 -2.70 5.79
N LYS A 339 -20.68 -1.72 6.67
CA LYS A 339 -21.66 -1.49 7.75
C LYS A 339 -22.04 -0.01 7.86
N GLY A 340 -21.44 0.84 7.04
CA GLY A 340 -21.59 2.29 7.08
C GLY A 340 -22.12 2.85 5.76
N SER A 341 -21.44 3.84 5.24
CA SER A 341 -21.91 4.62 4.09
C SER A 341 -21.83 3.90 2.74
N PHE A 342 -21.12 2.76 2.66
CA PHE A 342 -20.94 2.00 1.42
C PHE A 342 -21.86 0.78 1.33
N ALA A 343 -22.53 0.39 2.41
CA ALA A 343 -23.43 -0.76 2.41
C ALA A 343 -24.53 -0.62 1.35
N GLY A 344 -24.68 -1.65 0.50
CA GLY A 344 -25.67 -1.69 -0.59
C GLY A 344 -25.38 -0.78 -1.79
N LYS A 345 -24.17 -0.19 -1.86
CA LYS A 345 -23.78 0.72 -2.94
C LYS A 345 -22.83 0.07 -3.93
N GLN A 346 -22.84 0.59 -5.17
CA GLN A 346 -21.85 0.26 -6.19
C GLN A 346 -20.70 1.29 -6.17
N LEU A 347 -19.62 1.01 -6.90
CA LEU A 347 -18.44 1.89 -6.92
C LEU A 347 -18.80 3.29 -7.44
N GLU A 348 -19.63 3.38 -8.47
CA GLU A 348 -20.07 4.62 -9.10
C GLU A 348 -20.78 5.57 -8.13
N ASP A 349 -21.49 5.01 -7.13
CA ASP A 349 -22.21 5.79 -6.12
C ASP A 349 -21.29 6.46 -5.10
N VAL A 350 -20.06 5.94 -4.95
CA VAL A 350 -19.13 6.34 -3.86
C VAL A 350 -17.76 6.82 -4.37
N GLN A 351 -17.48 6.66 -5.66
CA GLN A 351 -16.14 6.93 -6.20
C GLN A 351 -15.64 8.36 -5.97
N GLU A 352 -16.49 9.37 -6.09
CA GLU A 352 -16.15 10.77 -5.80
C GLU A 352 -15.77 10.97 -4.32
N GLY A 353 -16.43 10.23 -3.42
CA GLY A 353 -16.12 10.21 -2.00
C GLY A 353 -14.83 9.46 -1.67
N LEU A 354 -14.49 8.43 -2.45
CA LEU A 354 -13.36 7.52 -2.18
C LEU A 354 -12.07 7.96 -2.88
N PHE A 355 -12.13 8.45 -4.12
CA PHE A 355 -10.98 8.75 -4.96
C PHE A 355 -10.74 10.27 -5.15
N ASP A 356 -9.48 10.65 -5.32
CA ASP A 356 -9.04 11.94 -5.89
C ASP A 356 -7.87 11.69 -6.85
N PHE A 357 -8.17 11.31 -8.08
CA PHE A 357 -7.15 11.02 -9.09
C PHE A 357 -6.57 12.26 -9.78
N SER A 358 -6.96 13.48 -9.37
CA SER A 358 -6.34 14.72 -9.89
C SER A 358 -4.86 14.85 -9.53
N PHE A 359 -4.34 13.96 -8.68
CA PHE A 359 -2.93 13.86 -8.37
C PHE A 359 -2.11 13.11 -9.43
N VAL A 360 -2.73 12.34 -10.33
CA VAL A 360 -2.07 11.53 -11.37
C VAL A 360 -2.63 11.74 -12.78
N ARG A 361 -3.71 12.55 -12.89
CA ARG A 361 -4.34 12.91 -14.17
C ARG A 361 -4.14 14.37 -14.49
#